data_c0fd6aa22bc0fbc16d0fadd09b9de21d
#
_entry.id   c0fd6aa22bc0fbc16d0fadd09b9de21d
#
_cell.length_a   1.000
_cell.length_b   1.000
_cell.length_c   1.000
_cell.angle_alpha   90.00
_cell.angle_beta   90.00
_cell.angle_gamma   90.00
#
_symmetry.space_group_name_H-M   'P 1'
#
loop_
_entity.id
_entity.type
_entity.pdbx_description
1 polymer ?
#
loop_
_entity_poly.entity_id
_entity_poly.type
_entity_poly.pdbx_seq_one_letter_code
_entity_poly.pdbx_strand_id
1 'polypeptide(L)' 'AMSHKVMVMKQGDVIESGTAQDLFENPQTEYTRALIAAAG' A
#
# COMPACT_ATOMS: atom_id res chain seq x y z
N ALA A 1 11.72 17.79 -0.74
CA ALA A 1 11.23 16.71 0.08
C ALA A 1 11.19 15.41 -0.70
N MET A 2 11.77 14.41 -0.11
CA MET A 2 11.84 13.10 -0.74
C MET A 2 10.70 12.25 -0.24
N SER A 3 10.00 11.64 -1.16
CA SER A 3 8.93 10.75 -0.77
C SER A 3 9.16 9.41 -1.43
N HIS A 4 9.01 8.37 -0.66
CA HIS A 4 9.11 7.02 -1.16
C HIS A 4 7.75 6.56 -1.61
N LYS A 5 7.64 6.26 -2.87
CA LYS A 5 6.38 5.83 -3.43
C LYS A 5 6.32 4.31 -3.44
N VAL A 6 5.23 3.79 -2.93
CA VAL A 6 5.02 2.36 -2.86
C VAL A 6 3.85 2.00 -3.75
N MET A 7 4.01 0.92 -4.50
CA MET A 7 2.94 0.43 -5.35
C MET A 7 2.57 -0.98 -4.91
N VAL A 8 1.31 -1.19 -4.63
CA VAL A 8 0.81 -2.51 -4.27
C VAL A 8 0.28 -3.18 -5.52
N MET A 9 0.88 -4.28 -5.89
CA MET A 9 0.52 -4.98 -7.12
C MET A 9 0.01 -6.38 -6.81
N LYS A 10 -0.89 -6.83 -7.64
CA LYS A 10 -1.43 -8.17 -7.50
C LYS A 10 -1.71 -8.71 -8.89
N GLN A 11 -1.07 -9.84 -9.20
CA GLN A 11 -1.26 -10.52 -10.48
C GLN A 11 -1.04 -9.58 -11.67
N GLY A 12 -0.05 -8.71 -11.55
CA GLY A 12 0.29 -7.80 -12.63
C GLY A 12 -0.50 -6.52 -12.65
N ASP A 13 -1.44 -6.36 -11.75
CA ASP A 13 -2.26 -5.16 -11.69
C ASP A 13 -1.88 -4.32 -10.49
N VAL A 14 -1.87 -3.01 -10.70
CA VAL A 14 -1.62 -2.08 -9.59
C VAL A 14 -2.92 -1.89 -8.83
N ILE A 15 -2.92 -2.36 -7.59
CA ILE A 15 -4.10 -2.25 -6.74
C ILE A 15 -4.16 -0.87 -6.12
N GLU A 16 -3.01 -0.39 -5.68
CA GLU A 16 -2.98 0.84 -4.92
C GLU A 16 -1.58 1.40 -4.96
N SER A 17 -1.45 2.71 -4.92
CA SER A 17 -0.13 3.33 -4.88
C SER A 17 -0.19 4.59 -4.04
N GLY A 18 0.97 4.98 -3.54
CA GLY A 18 1.08 6.16 -2.70
C GLY A 18 2.33 6.07 -1.87
N THR A 19 2.46 6.99 -0.90
CA THR A 19 3.59 6.92 0.01
C THR A 19 3.37 5.78 1.00
N ALA A 20 4.47 5.31 1.57
CA ALA A 20 4.37 4.24 2.55
C ALA A 20 3.49 4.66 3.73
N GLN A 21 3.63 5.91 4.14
CA GLN A 21 2.83 6.41 5.25
C GLN A 21 1.35 6.43 4.90
N ASP A 22 1.02 6.87 3.70
CA ASP A 22 -0.36 6.91 3.27
C ASP A 22 -0.97 5.52 3.25
N LEU A 23 -0.23 4.55 2.74
CA LEU A 23 -0.74 3.20 2.65
C LEU A 23 -0.92 2.58 4.03
N PHE A 24 -0.03 2.93 4.96
CA PHE A 24 -0.15 2.40 6.31
C PHE A 24 -1.30 3.03 7.07
N GLU A 25 -1.47 4.33 6.96
CA GLU A 25 -2.45 5.04 7.76
C GLU A 25 -3.84 5.02 7.13
N ASN A 26 -3.88 4.97 5.81
CA ASN A 26 -5.15 5.08 5.12
C ASN A 26 -5.18 4.16 3.90
N PRO A 27 -5.12 2.85 4.14
CA PRO A 27 -5.19 1.90 3.01
C PRO A 27 -6.54 2.02 2.32
N GLN A 28 -6.50 2.08 1.00
CA GLN A 28 -7.70 2.28 0.21
C GLN A 28 -8.38 0.97 -0.16
N THR A 29 -7.65 -0.14 -0.08
CA THR A 29 -8.20 -1.43 -0.43
C THR A 29 -8.03 -2.40 0.71
N GLU A 30 -8.86 -3.42 0.73
CA GLU A 30 -8.74 -4.45 1.74
C GLU A 30 -7.48 -5.28 1.56
N TYR A 31 -7.04 -5.41 0.32
CA TYR A 31 -5.81 -6.15 0.06
C TYR A 31 -4.64 -5.51 0.79
N THR A 32 -4.53 -4.19 0.67
CA THR A 32 -3.46 -3.47 1.34
C THR A 32 -3.61 -3.57 2.85
N ARG A 33 -4.83 -3.48 3.34
CA ARG A 33 -5.07 -3.60 4.78
C ARG A 33 -4.64 -4.96 5.29
N ALA A 34 -4.95 -6.00 4.52
CA ALA A 34 -4.56 -7.35 4.92
C ALA A 34 -3.05 -7.51 4.93
N LEU A 35 -2.38 -6.93 3.96
CA LEU A 35 -0.92 -6.99 3.91
C LEU A 35 -0.32 -6.31 5.13
N ILE A 36 -0.83 -5.16 5.48
CA ILE A 36 -0.32 -4.41 6.63
C ILE A 36 -0.56 -5.20 7.91
N ALA A 37 -1.74 -5.77 8.05
CA ALA A 37 -2.06 -6.55 9.23
C ALA A 37 -1.14 -7.77 9.35
N ALA A 38 -0.82 -8.38 8.23
CA ALA A 38 0.06 -9.54 8.24
C ALA A 38 1.50 -9.15 8.58
N ALA A 39 1.91 -7.95 8.16
CA ALA A 39 3.26 -7.49 8.42
C ALA A 39 3.42 -7.00 9.85
N GLY A 40 2.36 -6.49 10.40
CA GLY A 40 2.41 -5.99 11.77
C GLY A 40 2.13 -7.07 12.76
#